data_2988b7fb7a8da0f2815dfeeb233f0e7a
#
_entry.id   2988b7fb7a8da0f2815dfeeb233f0e7a
#
_cell.length_a   1.000
_cell.length_b   1.000
_cell.length_c   1.000
_cell.angle_alpha   90.00
_cell.angle_beta   90.00
_cell.angle_gamma   90.00
#
_symmetry.space_group_name_H-M   'P 1'
#
loop_
_entity.id
_entity.type
_entity.pdbx_description
1 polymer ?
#
loop_
_entity_poly.entity_id
_entity_poly.type
_entity_poly.pdbx_seq_one_letter_code
_entity_poly.pdbx_strand_id
1 'polypeptide(L)'
;GFWEVITLSFISDEVVEKFNLNAIKIENPLSKMFSFLRNSLIFNLFEVIKYNISHQNKKIEIFEFGKIFKKEENKYKELQSLILASFNSGTFFDFKGKIEHFLEKCGLKELNFIKSRYYLAQNENNCDIYFSNEKIGNLFIPLDDLKSFYKIDNEVYVCEISVDKLFKFLNFEKKFKPQPKFPSSQRDLSFLFHENVNWKEIENEIMKLNLPIEKIELFDVYKGKNIPIGKISISFSITFRSQEKTFENYEIDSFEKSIIDKIEKKFNAILRGKNA
;
A
#
# COMPACT_ATOMS: atom_id res chain seq x y z
N GLY A 1 0.83 13.78 8.72
CA GLY A 1 2.11 13.78 9.44
C GLY A 1 3.35 13.85 8.55
N PHE A 2 3.20 13.94 7.21
CA PHE A 2 4.33 14.07 6.29
C PHE A 2 4.70 15.55 6.08
N TRP A 3 6.00 15.82 6.02
CA TRP A 3 6.53 17.13 5.66
C TRP A 3 6.81 17.21 4.17
N GLU A 4 6.38 18.30 3.54
CA GLU A 4 6.73 18.58 2.15
C GLU A 4 8.20 18.95 2.02
N VAL A 5 8.84 18.39 0.99
CA VAL A 5 10.18 18.77 0.58
C VAL A 5 10.17 19.12 -0.91
N ILE A 6 11.06 20.03 -1.31
CA ILE A 6 11.24 20.43 -2.70
C ILE A 6 12.71 20.27 -3.02
N THR A 7 13.00 19.42 -3.98
CA THR A 7 14.39 19.13 -4.39
C THR A 7 14.63 19.56 -5.84
N LEU A 8 15.91 19.60 -6.21
CA LEU A 8 16.30 19.96 -7.58
C LEU A 8 15.96 18.83 -8.55
N SER A 9 15.63 19.19 -9.80
CA SER A 9 15.24 18.23 -10.85
C SER A 9 16.43 17.42 -11.43
N PHE A 10 17.56 17.41 -10.76
CA PHE A 10 18.81 16.83 -11.25
C PHE A 10 19.26 15.66 -10.38
N ILE A 11 19.98 14.75 -11.02
CA ILE A 11 20.72 13.65 -10.36
C ILE A 11 22.15 13.60 -10.91
N SER A 12 23.06 13.01 -10.14
CA SER A 12 24.48 12.93 -10.48
C SER A 12 24.81 11.80 -11.45
N ASP A 13 25.97 11.91 -12.13
CA ASP A 13 26.56 10.83 -12.92
C ASP A 13 26.65 9.54 -12.09
N GLU A 14 27.12 9.63 -10.85
CA GLU A 14 27.33 8.50 -9.96
C GLU A 14 26.05 7.70 -9.72
N VAL A 15 24.92 8.39 -9.50
CA VAL A 15 23.60 7.76 -9.32
C VAL A 15 23.18 7.05 -10.60
N VAL A 16 23.35 7.72 -11.76
CA VAL A 16 22.94 7.14 -13.05
C VAL A 16 23.75 5.90 -13.38
N GLU A 17 25.06 5.93 -13.18
CA GLU A 17 25.96 4.79 -13.41
C GLU A 17 25.68 3.64 -12.43
N LYS A 18 25.61 3.95 -11.12
CA LYS A 18 25.38 2.94 -10.06
C LYS A 18 24.11 2.14 -10.27
N PHE A 19 23.01 2.80 -10.65
CA PHE A 19 21.71 2.16 -10.78
C PHE A 19 21.30 1.91 -12.23
N ASN A 20 22.23 2.10 -13.19
CA ASN A 20 22.02 1.90 -14.62
C ASN A 20 20.72 2.56 -15.12
N LEU A 21 20.56 3.87 -14.83
CA LEU A 21 19.32 4.58 -15.10
C LEU A 21 19.27 5.08 -16.55
N ASN A 22 18.11 4.90 -17.17
CA ASN A 22 17.80 5.58 -18.43
C ASN A 22 17.34 7.02 -18.14
N ALA A 23 18.30 7.89 -17.83
CA ALA A 23 18.08 9.30 -17.51
C ALA A 23 18.52 10.22 -18.64
N ILE A 24 17.93 11.40 -18.76
CA ILE A 24 18.23 12.38 -19.82
C ILE A 24 19.47 13.16 -19.41
N LYS A 25 20.53 13.05 -20.20
CA LYS A 25 21.79 13.77 -19.97
C LYS A 25 21.65 15.24 -20.37
N ILE A 26 22.25 16.13 -19.58
CA ILE A 26 22.34 17.56 -19.85
C ILE A 26 23.64 17.82 -20.62
N GLU A 27 23.59 18.57 -21.72
CA GLU A 27 24.74 18.83 -22.57
C GLU A 27 25.85 19.65 -21.85
N ASN A 28 25.44 20.70 -21.13
CA ASN A 28 26.35 21.63 -20.44
C ASN A 28 25.99 21.71 -18.94
N PRO A 29 26.26 20.66 -18.14
CA PRO A 29 25.89 20.66 -16.72
C PRO A 29 26.83 21.59 -15.94
N LEU A 30 26.28 22.26 -14.92
CA LEU A 30 27.04 23.12 -14.01
C LEU A 30 28.08 22.35 -13.18
N SER A 31 27.79 21.08 -12.89
CA SER A 31 28.69 20.16 -12.19
C SER A 31 28.24 18.71 -12.43
N LYS A 32 29.06 17.75 -12.03
CA LYS A 32 28.73 16.31 -12.08
C LYS A 32 27.50 15.94 -11.24
N MET A 33 27.17 16.74 -10.25
CA MET A 33 25.96 16.55 -9.43
C MET A 33 24.65 16.89 -10.17
N PHE A 34 24.73 17.64 -11.27
CA PHE A 34 23.59 18.14 -12.04
C PHE A 34 23.62 17.69 -13.50
N SER A 35 24.18 16.50 -13.76
CA SER A 35 24.47 16.03 -15.12
C SER A 35 23.27 15.42 -15.83
N PHE A 36 22.27 14.96 -15.08
CA PHE A 36 21.09 14.31 -15.63
C PHE A 36 19.80 14.85 -15.02
N LEU A 37 18.72 14.83 -15.81
CA LEU A 37 17.38 15.04 -15.31
C LEU A 37 16.88 13.78 -14.60
N ARG A 38 16.25 13.93 -13.45
CA ARG A 38 15.72 12.82 -12.64
C ARG A 38 14.57 12.10 -13.34
N ASN A 39 14.61 10.77 -13.37
CA ASN A 39 13.56 9.90 -13.90
C ASN A 39 12.63 9.32 -12.82
N SER A 40 12.95 9.55 -11.55
CA SER A 40 12.17 9.29 -10.34
C SER A 40 12.58 10.31 -9.28
N LEU A 41 11.68 10.58 -8.33
CA LEU A 41 11.94 11.47 -7.19
C LEU A 41 12.74 10.78 -6.07
N ILE A 42 12.91 9.47 -6.12
CA ILE A 42 13.47 8.66 -5.03
C ILE A 42 14.90 9.07 -4.66
N PHE A 43 15.75 9.32 -5.65
CA PHE A 43 17.16 9.63 -5.43
C PHE A 43 17.36 10.94 -4.67
N ASN A 44 16.59 11.96 -5.04
CA ASN A 44 16.59 13.24 -4.36
C ASN A 44 16.00 13.12 -2.94
N LEU A 45 14.95 12.32 -2.77
CA LEU A 45 14.34 12.10 -1.46
C LEU A 45 15.30 11.38 -0.51
N PHE A 46 16.12 10.46 -1.03
CA PHE A 46 17.15 9.77 -0.25
C PHE A 46 18.28 10.70 0.19
N GLU A 47 18.66 11.72 -0.62
CA GLU A 47 19.57 12.78 -0.16
C GLU A 47 18.97 13.58 1.01
N VAL A 48 17.67 13.88 0.97
CA VAL A 48 16.99 14.57 2.07
C VAL A 48 16.95 13.70 3.32
N ILE A 49 16.66 12.40 3.20
CA ILE A 49 16.70 11.46 4.33
C ILE A 49 18.09 11.42 4.94
N LYS A 50 19.13 11.21 4.12
CA LYS A 50 20.55 11.21 4.54
C LYS A 50 20.91 12.51 5.27
N TYR A 51 20.54 13.66 4.73
CA TYR A 51 20.76 14.96 5.36
C TYR A 51 20.11 15.03 6.75
N ASN A 52 18.84 14.61 6.86
CA ASN A 52 18.11 14.63 8.13
C ASN A 52 18.72 13.66 9.16
N ILE A 53 19.18 12.46 8.73
CA ILE A 53 19.87 11.52 9.61
C ILE A 53 21.16 12.16 10.16
N SER A 54 21.95 12.85 9.32
CA SER A 54 23.17 13.54 9.77
C SER A 54 22.90 14.64 10.79
N HIS A 55 21.69 15.19 10.83
CA HIS A 55 21.21 16.15 11.81
C HIS A 55 20.45 15.50 12.97
N GLN A 56 20.64 14.18 13.17
CA GLN A 56 20.10 13.42 14.30
C GLN A 56 18.55 13.31 14.35
N ASN A 57 17.88 13.53 13.23
CA ASN A 57 16.44 13.27 13.12
C ASN A 57 16.20 11.75 13.10
N LYS A 58 15.54 11.23 14.15
CA LYS A 58 15.34 9.80 14.38
C LYS A 58 14.19 9.21 13.55
N LYS A 59 13.21 10.02 13.21
CA LYS A 59 12.02 9.64 12.43
C LYS A 59 11.81 10.68 11.36
N ILE A 60 11.59 10.23 10.12
CA ILE A 60 11.43 11.13 8.98
C ILE A 60 10.24 10.63 8.16
N GLU A 61 9.24 11.46 8.00
CA GLU A 61 8.11 11.24 7.10
C GLU A 61 8.01 12.45 6.18
N ILE A 62 8.36 12.24 4.91
CA ILE A 62 8.45 13.31 3.93
C ILE A 62 7.75 12.94 2.64
N PHE A 63 7.30 13.95 1.91
CA PHE A 63 6.79 13.78 0.56
C PHE A 63 7.28 14.89 -0.37
N GLU A 64 7.34 14.58 -1.65
CA GLU A 64 7.61 15.55 -2.70
C GLU A 64 6.60 15.36 -3.83
N PHE A 65 6.03 16.46 -4.28
CA PHE A 65 5.28 16.56 -5.52
C PHE A 65 6.16 17.26 -6.54
N GLY A 66 6.53 16.57 -7.61
CA GLY A 66 7.49 17.13 -8.56
C GLY A 66 7.46 16.47 -9.93
N LYS A 67 8.19 17.10 -10.85
CA LYS A 67 8.37 16.59 -12.20
C LYS A 67 9.47 15.54 -12.24
N ILE A 68 9.24 14.50 -13.04
CA ILE A 68 10.21 13.51 -13.49
C ILE A 68 10.28 13.54 -15.02
N PHE A 69 11.40 13.12 -15.57
CA PHE A 69 11.71 13.25 -16.99
C PHE A 69 12.04 11.88 -17.58
N LYS A 70 11.39 11.53 -18.68
CA LYS A 70 11.60 10.27 -19.37
C LYS A 70 11.85 10.48 -20.86
N LYS A 71 12.69 9.63 -21.42
CA LYS A 71 12.89 9.53 -22.87
C LYS A 71 12.19 8.29 -23.37
N GLU A 72 11.19 8.45 -24.21
CA GLU A 72 10.44 7.38 -24.86
C GLU A 72 10.47 7.61 -26.37
N GLU A 73 10.93 6.64 -27.16
CA GLU A 73 10.92 6.67 -28.64
C GLU A 73 11.39 8.00 -29.25
N ASN A 74 12.50 8.54 -28.79
CA ASN A 74 13.07 9.85 -29.19
C ASN A 74 12.26 11.10 -28.80
N LYS A 75 11.25 10.96 -27.93
CA LYS A 75 10.52 12.08 -27.35
C LYS A 75 10.86 12.23 -25.87
N TYR A 76 10.97 13.47 -25.44
CA TYR A 76 11.13 13.79 -24.02
C TYR A 76 9.75 14.04 -23.42
N LYS A 77 9.48 13.42 -22.28
CA LYS A 77 8.23 13.59 -21.53
C LYS A 77 8.52 14.12 -20.14
N GLU A 78 7.78 15.14 -19.75
CA GLU A 78 7.65 15.58 -18.36
C GLU A 78 6.40 14.94 -17.77
N LEU A 79 6.55 14.28 -16.64
CA LEU A 79 5.45 13.63 -15.94
C LEU A 79 5.41 14.14 -14.50
N GLN A 80 4.21 14.27 -13.96
CA GLN A 80 4.03 14.63 -12.56
C GLN A 80 4.06 13.37 -11.69
N SER A 81 4.89 13.38 -10.64
CA SER A 81 5.01 12.30 -9.68
C SER A 81 4.83 12.83 -8.26
N LEU A 82 4.20 12.03 -7.42
CA LEU A 82 4.14 12.22 -5.98
C LEU A 82 4.90 11.06 -5.34
N ILE A 83 5.90 11.37 -4.52
CA ILE A 83 6.60 10.37 -3.74
C ILE A 83 6.40 10.64 -2.25
N LEU A 84 6.21 9.58 -1.48
CA LEU A 84 6.18 9.63 -0.02
C LEU A 84 7.23 8.65 0.50
N ALA A 85 7.94 9.03 1.56
CA ALA A 85 8.86 8.14 2.25
C ALA A 85 8.72 8.24 3.76
N SER A 86 8.87 7.09 4.42
CA SER A 86 8.87 6.95 5.86
C SER A 86 10.16 6.24 6.27
N PHE A 87 10.98 6.89 7.10
CA PHE A 87 12.20 6.36 7.68
C PHE A 87 12.02 6.16 9.17
N ASN A 88 12.27 4.95 9.64
CA ASN A 88 12.22 4.57 11.06
C ASN A 88 10.94 5.04 11.80
N SER A 89 9.80 5.00 11.12
CA SER A 89 8.51 5.48 11.65
C SER A 89 7.40 4.44 11.42
N GLY A 90 7.33 3.44 12.31
CA GLY A 90 6.36 2.36 12.24
C GLY A 90 6.78 1.20 11.31
N THR A 91 5.82 0.38 10.98
CA THR A 91 5.96 -0.80 10.12
C THR A 91 5.57 -0.49 8.66
N PHE A 92 5.84 -1.43 7.76
CA PHE A 92 5.36 -1.36 6.38
C PHE A 92 3.83 -1.21 6.30
N PHE A 93 3.10 -1.91 7.16
CA PHE A 93 1.64 -1.84 7.18
C PHE A 93 1.11 -0.52 7.73
N ASP A 94 1.81 0.10 8.69
CA ASP A 94 1.47 1.46 9.16
C ASP A 94 1.64 2.47 8.02
N PHE A 95 2.73 2.36 7.25
CA PHE A 95 2.95 3.22 6.10
C PHE A 95 1.92 2.96 5.00
N LYS A 96 1.62 1.69 4.68
CA LYS A 96 0.58 1.30 3.73
C LYS A 96 -0.77 1.89 4.12
N GLY A 97 -1.16 1.81 5.39
CA GLY A 97 -2.42 2.38 5.89
C GLY A 97 -2.51 3.90 5.71
N LYS A 98 -1.39 4.63 5.86
CA LYS A 98 -1.33 6.07 5.56
C LYS A 98 -1.56 6.36 4.08
N ILE A 99 -0.97 5.54 3.19
CA ILE A 99 -1.17 5.67 1.74
C ILE A 99 -2.62 5.35 1.35
N GLU A 100 -3.19 4.28 1.89
CA GLU A 100 -4.59 3.92 1.67
C GLU A 100 -5.52 5.05 2.10
N HIS A 101 -5.31 5.59 3.31
CA HIS A 101 -6.11 6.71 3.80
C HIS A 101 -5.98 7.97 2.94
N PHE A 102 -4.77 8.30 2.48
CA PHE A 102 -4.55 9.40 1.55
C PHE A 102 -5.34 9.22 0.25
N LEU A 103 -5.22 8.05 -0.39
CA LEU A 103 -5.92 7.75 -1.65
C LEU A 103 -7.44 7.70 -1.46
N GLU A 104 -7.92 7.19 -0.32
CA GLU A 104 -9.34 7.24 0.04
C GLU A 104 -9.86 8.69 0.17
N LYS A 105 -9.07 9.59 0.77
CA LYS A 105 -9.40 11.02 0.83
C LYS A 105 -9.45 11.68 -0.54
N CYS A 106 -8.67 11.18 -1.49
CA CYS A 106 -8.73 11.58 -2.90
C CYS A 106 -9.95 10.98 -3.65
N GLY A 107 -10.75 10.15 -2.98
CA GLY A 107 -11.94 9.53 -3.54
C GLY A 107 -11.72 8.13 -4.12
N LEU A 108 -10.50 7.59 -4.06
CA LEU A 108 -10.17 6.26 -4.56
C LEU A 108 -10.46 5.21 -3.48
N LYS A 109 -11.59 4.56 -3.60
CA LYS A 109 -11.97 3.43 -2.75
C LYS A 109 -11.67 2.13 -3.48
N GLU A 110 -11.51 1.03 -2.73
CA GLU A 110 -11.27 -0.31 -3.29
C GLU A 110 -9.97 -0.42 -4.09
N LEU A 111 -8.88 0.05 -3.48
CA LEU A 111 -7.53 -0.12 -4.03
C LEU A 111 -7.14 -1.60 -4.05
N ASN A 112 -6.41 -2.00 -5.10
CA ASN A 112 -5.79 -3.32 -5.19
C ASN A 112 -4.28 -3.20 -5.13
N PHE A 113 -3.67 -3.91 -4.19
CA PHE A 113 -2.22 -4.02 -4.03
C PHE A 113 -1.78 -5.38 -4.57
N ILE A 114 -1.07 -5.37 -5.69
CA ILE A 114 -0.66 -6.58 -6.40
C ILE A 114 0.85 -6.72 -6.29
N LYS A 115 1.33 -7.86 -5.78
CA LYS A 115 2.76 -8.16 -5.71
C LYS A 115 3.38 -7.98 -7.09
N SER A 116 4.47 -7.23 -7.16
CA SER A 116 5.11 -6.87 -8.42
C SER A 116 6.64 -6.95 -8.32
N ARG A 117 7.32 -6.61 -9.41
CA ARG A 117 8.75 -6.40 -9.43
C ARG A 117 9.03 -4.96 -9.81
N TYR A 118 9.77 -4.27 -8.97
CA TYR A 118 10.22 -2.91 -9.24
C TYR A 118 11.74 -2.86 -9.10
N TYR A 119 12.43 -2.22 -10.05
CA TYR A 119 13.89 -2.30 -10.17
C TYR A 119 14.68 -1.70 -8.99
N LEU A 120 14.04 -0.85 -8.18
CA LEU A 120 14.61 -0.27 -6.96
C LEU A 120 14.06 -0.90 -5.67
N ALA A 121 13.29 -1.99 -5.76
CA ALA A 121 12.64 -2.62 -4.62
C ALA A 121 13.24 -3.98 -4.29
N GLN A 122 13.22 -4.34 -3.02
CA GLN A 122 13.46 -5.71 -2.56
C GLN A 122 12.40 -6.65 -3.14
N ASN A 123 12.80 -7.86 -3.56
CA ASN A 123 11.93 -8.77 -4.32
C ASN A 123 10.65 -9.20 -3.60
N GLU A 124 10.63 -9.20 -2.27
CA GLU A 124 9.50 -9.74 -1.50
C GLU A 124 8.52 -8.68 -0.98
N ASN A 125 8.95 -7.43 -0.89
CA ASN A 125 8.24 -6.37 -0.20
C ASN A 125 7.93 -5.20 -1.14
N ASN A 126 7.28 -5.52 -2.27
CA ASN A 126 6.82 -4.48 -3.19
C ASN A 126 5.50 -4.88 -3.83
N CYS A 127 4.68 -3.88 -4.09
CA CYS A 127 3.42 -4.04 -4.78
C CYS A 127 3.11 -2.83 -5.66
N ASP A 128 2.43 -3.11 -6.74
CA ASP A 128 1.80 -2.12 -7.58
C ASP A 128 0.46 -1.73 -6.97
N ILE A 129 0.12 -0.45 -7.02
CA ILE A 129 -1.16 0.09 -6.57
C ILE A 129 -2.04 0.26 -7.80
N TYR A 130 -3.17 -0.43 -7.81
CA TYR A 130 -4.18 -0.34 -8.87
C TYR A 130 -5.47 0.28 -8.37
N PHE A 131 -6.08 1.09 -9.21
CA PHE A 131 -7.44 1.55 -9.09
C PHE A 131 -8.15 1.43 -10.44
N SER A 132 -9.36 0.86 -10.48
CA SER A 132 -10.14 0.63 -11.72
C SER A 132 -9.31 -0.03 -12.84
N ASN A 133 -8.50 -1.05 -12.49
CA ASN A 133 -7.59 -1.76 -13.39
C ASN A 133 -6.44 -0.94 -13.99
N GLU A 134 -6.27 0.33 -13.61
CA GLU A 134 -5.11 1.13 -13.99
C GLU A 134 -4.09 1.17 -12.85
N LYS A 135 -2.82 0.87 -13.16
CA LYS A 135 -1.73 1.02 -12.21
C LYS A 135 -1.46 2.51 -12.00
N ILE A 136 -1.65 2.98 -10.76
CA ILE A 136 -1.45 4.38 -10.36
C ILE A 136 -0.13 4.64 -9.63
N GLY A 137 0.49 3.61 -9.07
CA GLY A 137 1.73 3.78 -8.31
C GLY A 137 2.36 2.47 -7.87
N ASN A 138 3.39 2.61 -7.05
CA ASN A 138 4.14 1.51 -6.42
C ASN A 138 4.33 1.80 -4.93
N LEU A 139 4.27 0.76 -4.11
CA LEU A 139 4.60 0.78 -2.69
C LEU A 139 5.66 -0.29 -2.43
N PHE A 140 6.79 0.07 -1.84
CA PHE A 140 7.92 -0.85 -1.74
C PHE A 140 8.92 -0.51 -0.62
N ILE A 141 9.72 -1.53 -0.27
CA ILE A 141 10.94 -1.37 0.51
C ILE A 141 12.10 -1.26 -0.48
N PRO A 142 12.91 -0.20 -0.43
CA PRO A 142 14.03 0.00 -1.33
C PRO A 142 15.10 -1.09 -1.21
N LEU A 143 15.83 -1.33 -2.30
CA LEU A 143 17.00 -2.21 -2.31
C LEU A 143 18.03 -1.81 -1.26
N ASP A 144 18.71 -2.79 -0.68
CA ASP A 144 19.80 -2.54 0.26
C ASP A 144 20.95 -1.77 -0.39
N ASP A 145 21.21 -1.99 -1.68
CA ASP A 145 22.20 -1.23 -2.44
C ASP A 145 21.85 0.26 -2.50
N LEU A 146 20.56 0.62 -2.63
CA LEU A 146 20.13 2.02 -2.63
C LEU A 146 20.29 2.63 -1.24
N LYS A 147 19.88 1.93 -0.19
CA LYS A 147 20.07 2.36 1.20
C LYS A 147 21.54 2.55 1.53
N SER A 148 22.37 1.58 1.19
CA SER A 148 23.82 1.60 1.43
C SER A 148 24.54 2.73 0.70
N PHE A 149 24.15 3.02 -0.55
CA PHE A 149 24.69 4.15 -1.32
C PHE A 149 24.49 5.49 -0.60
N TYR A 150 23.34 5.67 0.02
CA TYR A 150 23.01 6.87 0.81
C TYR A 150 23.40 6.76 2.28
N LYS A 151 24.02 5.65 2.72
CA LYS A 151 24.39 5.38 4.12
C LYS A 151 23.19 5.42 5.07
N ILE A 152 22.12 4.75 4.68
CA ILE A 152 20.87 4.64 5.43
C ILE A 152 20.77 3.20 5.95
N ASP A 153 20.92 3.00 7.25
CA ASP A 153 20.99 1.66 7.85
C ASP A 153 19.62 1.11 8.28
N ASN A 154 18.64 1.99 8.48
CA ASN A 154 17.33 1.63 8.98
C ASN A 154 16.31 1.39 7.85
N GLU A 155 15.14 0.90 8.22
CA GLU A 155 14.04 0.66 7.29
C GLU A 155 13.50 1.97 6.70
N VAL A 156 13.33 1.94 5.39
CA VAL A 156 12.66 2.99 4.62
C VAL A 156 11.53 2.35 3.83
N TYR A 157 10.37 2.97 3.88
CA TYR A 157 9.22 2.61 3.07
C TYR A 157 8.94 3.73 2.08
N VAL A 158 8.69 3.38 0.84
CA VAL A 158 8.51 4.34 -0.25
C VAL A 158 7.22 4.05 -1.01
N CYS A 159 6.47 5.10 -1.32
CA CYS A 159 5.36 5.06 -2.25
C CYS A 159 5.56 6.11 -3.34
N GLU A 160 5.57 5.71 -4.59
CA GLU A 160 5.63 6.62 -5.74
C GLU A 160 4.35 6.49 -6.57
N ILE A 161 3.66 7.61 -6.80
CA ILE A 161 2.35 7.68 -7.44
C ILE A 161 2.46 8.56 -8.70
N SER A 162 1.95 8.07 -9.82
CA SER A 162 1.77 8.88 -11.02
C SER A 162 0.60 9.83 -10.83
N VAL A 163 0.89 11.12 -10.74
CA VAL A 163 -0.13 12.14 -10.51
C VAL A 163 -1.05 12.29 -11.71
N ASP A 164 -0.51 12.18 -12.92
CA ASP A 164 -1.30 12.25 -14.16
C ASP A 164 -2.37 11.16 -14.22
N LYS A 165 -2.06 9.98 -13.65
CA LYS A 165 -3.02 8.87 -13.53
C LYS A 165 -3.98 9.08 -12.37
N LEU A 166 -3.48 9.52 -11.21
CA LEU A 166 -4.29 9.81 -10.04
C LEU A 166 -5.38 10.85 -10.36
N PHE A 167 -5.04 11.89 -11.10
CA PHE A 167 -5.97 12.96 -11.43
C PHE A 167 -7.18 12.51 -12.24
N LYS A 168 -7.07 11.45 -13.02
CA LYS A 168 -8.22 10.89 -13.77
C LYS A 168 -9.33 10.37 -12.84
N PHE A 169 -8.97 9.99 -11.62
CA PHE A 169 -9.85 9.32 -10.68
C PHE A 169 -10.21 10.15 -9.46
N LEU A 170 -9.69 11.39 -9.35
CA LEU A 170 -10.00 12.24 -8.20
C LEU A 170 -11.51 12.49 -8.10
N ASN A 171 -12.05 12.18 -6.94
CA ASN A 171 -13.44 12.47 -6.64
C ASN A 171 -13.56 12.98 -5.19
N PHE A 172 -13.79 14.26 -5.07
CA PHE A 172 -13.97 14.93 -3.77
C PHE A 172 -15.45 15.09 -3.38
N GLU A 173 -16.38 14.56 -4.20
CA GLU A 173 -17.79 14.62 -3.87
C GLU A 173 -18.08 13.73 -2.65
N LYS A 174 -18.52 14.37 -1.58
CA LYS A 174 -18.99 13.67 -0.38
C LYS A 174 -20.52 13.59 -0.42
N LYS A 175 -21.05 12.40 -0.62
CA LYS A 175 -22.48 12.17 -0.49
C LYS A 175 -22.81 11.93 0.97
N PHE A 176 -23.78 12.68 1.48
CA PHE A 176 -24.34 12.44 2.81
C PHE A 176 -24.91 11.02 2.87
N LYS A 177 -24.50 10.25 3.85
CA LYS A 177 -25.11 8.97 4.19
C LYS A 177 -25.85 9.15 5.52
N PRO A 178 -27.19 8.96 5.55
CA PRO A 178 -27.92 8.99 6.80
C PRO A 178 -27.34 8.00 7.80
N GLN A 179 -27.34 8.36 9.07
CA GLN A 179 -26.96 7.41 10.11
C GLN A 179 -27.95 6.23 10.11
N PRO A 180 -27.45 5.00 10.24
CA PRO A 180 -28.31 3.83 10.32
C PRO A 180 -29.26 3.93 11.51
N LYS A 181 -30.52 3.59 11.30
CA LYS A 181 -31.55 3.63 12.33
C LYS A 181 -31.51 2.42 13.27
N PHE A 182 -30.96 1.30 12.80
CA PHE A 182 -30.94 0.03 13.53
C PHE A 182 -29.53 -0.32 13.98
N PRO A 183 -29.35 -0.98 15.15
CA PRO A 183 -28.06 -1.42 15.63
C PRO A 183 -27.43 -2.46 14.71
N SER A 184 -26.11 -2.53 14.73
CA SER A 184 -25.37 -3.59 14.07
C SER A 184 -25.11 -4.75 15.01
N SER A 185 -24.88 -5.93 14.43
CA SER A 185 -24.35 -7.09 15.13
C SER A 185 -22.99 -7.47 14.56
N GLN A 186 -22.04 -7.84 15.42
CA GLN A 186 -20.69 -8.20 15.03
C GLN A 186 -20.43 -9.67 15.33
N ARG A 187 -19.65 -10.32 14.48
CA ARG A 187 -19.09 -11.67 14.69
C ARG A 187 -17.61 -11.67 14.34
N ASP A 188 -16.82 -12.27 15.20
CA ASP A 188 -15.39 -12.44 15.02
C ASP A 188 -15.12 -13.89 14.65
N LEU A 189 -14.40 -14.08 13.55
CA LEU A 189 -14.03 -15.40 13.04
C LEU A 189 -12.53 -15.52 12.90
N SER A 190 -12.01 -16.69 13.23
CA SER A 190 -10.59 -17.01 13.07
C SER A 190 -10.45 -18.34 12.36
N PHE A 191 -9.66 -18.38 11.29
CA PHE A 191 -9.44 -19.57 10.49
C PHE A 191 -7.96 -19.86 10.30
N LEU A 192 -7.64 -21.14 10.12
CA LEU A 192 -6.36 -21.60 9.60
C LEU A 192 -6.45 -21.72 8.08
N PHE A 193 -5.69 -20.91 7.37
CA PHE A 193 -5.55 -20.96 5.91
C PHE A 193 -4.18 -21.51 5.49
N HIS A 194 -4.03 -21.89 4.23
CA HIS A 194 -2.72 -22.03 3.62
C HIS A 194 -2.04 -20.66 3.52
N GLU A 195 -0.73 -20.60 3.72
CA GLU A 195 0.02 -19.33 3.80
C GLU A 195 0.01 -18.49 2.52
N ASN A 196 -0.36 -19.10 1.38
CA ASN A 196 -0.43 -18.42 0.09
C ASN A 196 -1.78 -17.73 -0.16
N VAL A 197 -2.74 -17.82 0.77
CA VAL A 197 -4.06 -17.21 0.62
C VAL A 197 -3.95 -15.71 0.81
N ASN A 198 -4.57 -14.95 -0.10
CA ASN A 198 -4.62 -13.50 -0.03
C ASN A 198 -5.90 -13.05 0.71
N TRP A 199 -5.78 -12.11 1.65
CA TRP A 199 -6.93 -11.56 2.37
C TRP A 199 -8.03 -11.04 1.42
N LYS A 200 -7.65 -10.34 0.34
CA LYS A 200 -8.63 -9.80 -0.63
C LYS A 200 -9.47 -10.87 -1.31
N GLU A 201 -8.92 -12.07 -1.51
CA GLU A 201 -9.67 -13.21 -2.06
C GLU A 201 -10.72 -13.70 -1.06
N ILE A 202 -10.36 -13.76 0.24
CA ILE A 202 -11.30 -14.14 1.30
C ILE A 202 -12.45 -13.13 1.37
N GLU A 203 -12.13 -11.86 1.45
CA GLU A 203 -13.09 -10.75 1.48
C GLU A 203 -14.05 -10.82 0.28
N ASN A 204 -13.52 -10.99 -0.93
CA ASN A 204 -14.32 -11.09 -2.15
C ASN A 204 -15.26 -12.30 -2.14
N GLU A 205 -14.84 -13.45 -1.61
CA GLU A 205 -15.70 -14.64 -1.54
C GLU A 205 -16.80 -14.48 -0.51
N ILE A 206 -16.56 -13.76 0.59
CA ILE A 206 -17.59 -13.42 1.58
C ILE A 206 -18.62 -12.46 0.97
N MET A 207 -18.17 -11.43 0.26
CA MET A 207 -19.05 -10.44 -0.37
C MET A 207 -19.95 -11.04 -1.45
N LYS A 208 -19.53 -12.11 -2.12
CA LYS A 208 -20.36 -12.85 -3.10
C LYS A 208 -21.58 -13.54 -2.49
N LEU A 209 -21.65 -13.68 -1.18
CA LEU A 209 -22.83 -14.26 -0.51
C LEU A 209 -24.01 -13.31 -0.47
N ASN A 210 -23.83 -12.04 -0.84
CA ASN A 210 -24.89 -11.01 -0.83
C ASN A 210 -25.60 -10.89 0.52
N LEU A 211 -24.89 -11.11 1.62
CA LEU A 211 -25.39 -10.95 2.97
C LEU A 211 -25.42 -9.45 3.35
N PRO A 212 -26.22 -9.05 4.33
CA PRO A 212 -26.32 -7.66 4.79
C PRO A 212 -25.08 -7.23 5.60
N ILE A 213 -23.93 -7.30 4.99
CA ILE A 213 -22.64 -6.96 5.57
C ILE A 213 -22.39 -5.47 5.39
N GLU A 214 -22.20 -4.76 6.50
CA GLU A 214 -21.79 -3.35 6.51
C GLU A 214 -20.28 -3.21 6.36
N LYS A 215 -19.51 -4.09 7.03
CA LYS A 215 -18.05 -4.02 7.09
C LYS A 215 -17.43 -5.38 7.37
N ILE A 216 -16.25 -5.62 6.79
CA ILE A 216 -15.36 -6.73 7.13
C ILE A 216 -14.00 -6.12 7.49
N GLU A 217 -13.43 -6.49 8.63
CA GLU A 217 -12.16 -5.97 9.13
C GLU A 217 -11.22 -7.10 9.51
N LEU A 218 -10.07 -7.14 8.84
CA LEU A 218 -8.96 -7.97 9.26
C LEU A 218 -8.32 -7.35 10.49
N PHE A 219 -8.22 -8.09 11.61
CA PHE A 219 -7.60 -7.56 12.83
C PHE A 219 -6.39 -8.36 13.31
N ASP A 220 -6.21 -9.61 12.86
CA ASP A 220 -5.04 -10.39 13.22
C ASP A 220 -4.61 -11.35 12.11
N VAL A 221 -3.29 -11.43 11.90
CA VAL A 221 -2.64 -12.40 11.01
C VAL A 221 -1.46 -12.98 11.76
N TYR A 222 -1.58 -14.24 12.17
CA TYR A 222 -0.58 -14.88 13.01
C TYR A 222 0.06 -16.11 12.37
N LYS A 223 1.39 -16.14 12.38
CA LYS A 223 2.22 -17.28 11.97
C LYS A 223 3.25 -17.52 13.08
N GLY A 224 3.18 -18.66 13.75
CA GLY A 224 4.11 -18.95 14.87
C GLY A 224 3.79 -20.25 15.59
N LYS A 225 4.22 -20.33 16.86
CA LYS A 225 3.94 -21.51 17.70
C LYS A 225 2.44 -21.82 17.71
N ASN A 226 2.07 -23.08 17.58
CA ASN A 226 0.71 -23.61 17.52
C ASN A 226 -0.02 -23.42 16.17
N ILE A 227 0.66 -22.93 15.13
CA ILE A 227 0.15 -22.96 13.76
C ILE A 227 0.92 -24.02 12.97
N PRO A 228 0.25 -24.96 12.29
CA PRO A 228 0.91 -25.98 11.47
C PRO A 228 1.80 -25.33 10.38
N ILE A 229 2.92 -26.00 10.06
CA ILE A 229 3.82 -25.56 8.98
C ILE A 229 3.03 -25.43 7.67
N GLY A 230 3.25 -24.35 6.94
CA GLY A 230 2.53 -24.03 5.68
C GLY A 230 1.14 -23.43 5.87
N LYS A 231 0.75 -23.13 7.13
CA LYS A 231 -0.50 -22.46 7.44
C LYS A 231 -0.29 -21.12 8.14
N ILE A 232 -1.34 -20.30 8.09
CA ILE A 232 -1.45 -18.99 8.71
C ILE A 232 -2.83 -18.86 9.37
N SER A 233 -2.88 -18.26 10.55
CA SER A 233 -4.15 -17.92 11.20
C SER A 233 -4.56 -16.50 10.75
N ILE A 234 -5.76 -16.36 10.24
CA ILE A 234 -6.34 -15.07 9.87
C ILE A 234 -7.61 -14.87 10.68
N SER A 235 -7.68 -13.76 11.41
CA SER A 235 -8.82 -13.39 12.24
C SER A 235 -9.43 -12.07 11.75
N PHE A 236 -10.75 -12.05 11.61
CA PHE A 236 -11.48 -10.91 11.08
C PHE A 236 -12.85 -10.76 11.72
N SER A 237 -13.31 -9.51 11.78
CA SER A 237 -14.63 -9.14 12.24
C SER A 237 -15.57 -8.89 11.07
N ILE A 238 -16.80 -9.32 11.19
CA ILE A 238 -17.87 -9.03 10.24
C ILE A 238 -18.99 -8.29 10.98
N THR A 239 -19.32 -7.11 10.48
CA THR A 239 -20.42 -6.30 10.99
C THR A 239 -21.64 -6.43 10.07
N PHE A 240 -22.73 -6.94 10.60
CA PHE A 240 -24.01 -7.05 9.91
C PHE A 240 -24.94 -5.91 10.31
N ARG A 241 -25.62 -5.31 9.33
CA ARG A 241 -26.61 -4.28 9.57
C ARG A 241 -27.70 -4.29 8.51
N SER A 242 -28.96 -4.10 8.94
CA SER A 242 -30.10 -3.84 8.06
C SER A 242 -30.50 -2.37 8.11
N GLN A 243 -31.06 -1.88 7.02
CA GLN A 243 -31.71 -0.56 6.98
C GLN A 243 -33.21 -0.61 7.38
N GLU A 244 -33.79 -1.82 7.52
CA GLU A 244 -35.21 -2.03 7.71
C GLU A 244 -35.60 -2.52 9.11
N LYS A 245 -34.67 -3.29 9.74
CA LYS A 245 -34.93 -3.92 11.05
C LYS A 245 -33.64 -4.21 11.84
N THR A 246 -33.80 -4.50 13.12
CA THR A 246 -32.76 -5.15 13.93
C THR A 246 -32.78 -6.65 13.63
N PHE A 247 -31.62 -7.26 13.42
CA PHE A 247 -31.49 -8.71 13.23
C PHE A 247 -31.67 -9.46 14.54
N GLU A 248 -32.41 -10.57 14.48
CA GLU A 248 -32.48 -11.55 15.55
C GLU A 248 -31.22 -12.45 15.56
N ASN A 249 -30.91 -13.02 16.73
CA ASN A 249 -29.71 -13.85 16.88
C ASN A 249 -29.65 -15.02 15.88
N TYR A 250 -30.78 -15.71 15.65
CA TYR A 250 -30.82 -16.82 14.70
C TYR A 250 -30.53 -16.42 13.26
N GLU A 251 -30.84 -15.19 12.85
CA GLU A 251 -30.51 -14.66 11.53
C GLU A 251 -29.00 -14.46 11.40
N ILE A 252 -28.39 -13.84 12.42
CA ILE A 252 -26.94 -13.61 12.46
C ILE A 252 -26.18 -14.94 12.48
N ASP A 253 -26.62 -15.92 13.26
CA ASP A 253 -26.02 -17.25 13.32
C ASP A 253 -26.13 -17.99 11.96
N SER A 254 -27.22 -17.78 11.22
CA SER A 254 -27.39 -18.30 9.86
C SER A 254 -26.42 -17.64 8.87
N PHE A 255 -26.20 -16.32 8.96
CA PHE A 255 -25.23 -15.60 8.15
C PHE A 255 -23.80 -16.06 8.45
N GLU A 256 -23.46 -16.16 9.73
CA GLU A 256 -22.17 -16.67 10.19
C GLU A 256 -21.90 -18.08 9.64
N LYS A 257 -22.86 -18.98 9.77
CA LYS A 257 -22.74 -20.36 9.25
C LYS A 257 -22.51 -20.37 7.74
N SER A 258 -23.24 -19.55 6.98
CA SER A 258 -23.09 -19.45 5.52
C SER A 258 -21.68 -18.99 5.13
N ILE A 259 -21.08 -18.07 5.91
CA ILE A 259 -19.71 -17.60 5.71
C ILE A 259 -18.70 -18.69 6.04
N ILE A 260 -18.89 -19.38 7.17
CA ILE A 260 -18.01 -20.50 7.58
C ILE A 260 -18.00 -21.58 6.50
N ASP A 261 -19.18 -22.06 6.07
CA ASP A 261 -19.32 -23.09 5.05
C ASP A 261 -18.66 -22.67 3.72
N LYS A 262 -18.81 -21.41 3.34
CA LYS A 262 -18.19 -20.85 2.13
C LYS A 262 -16.67 -20.84 2.20
N ILE A 263 -16.10 -20.37 3.32
CA ILE A 263 -14.67 -20.26 3.52
C ILE A 263 -14.02 -21.64 3.60
N GLU A 264 -14.59 -22.56 4.39
CA GLU A 264 -14.10 -23.93 4.51
C GLU A 264 -14.09 -24.64 3.17
N LYS A 265 -15.19 -24.53 2.40
CA LYS A 265 -15.30 -25.16 1.09
C LYS A 265 -14.35 -24.56 0.04
N LYS A 266 -14.19 -23.24 0.02
CA LYS A 266 -13.43 -22.54 -1.03
C LYS A 266 -11.93 -22.61 -0.82
N PHE A 267 -11.48 -22.45 0.43
CA PHE A 267 -10.07 -22.32 0.78
C PHE A 267 -9.50 -23.54 1.52
N ASN A 268 -10.31 -24.58 1.75
CA ASN A 268 -9.95 -25.72 2.61
C ASN A 268 -9.39 -25.24 3.96
N ALA A 269 -10.02 -24.17 4.48
CA ALA A 269 -9.67 -23.54 5.74
C ALA A 269 -10.34 -24.29 6.91
N ILE A 270 -9.80 -24.10 8.11
CA ILE A 270 -10.32 -24.72 9.33
C ILE A 270 -10.67 -23.62 10.32
N LEU A 271 -11.94 -23.57 10.75
CA LEU A 271 -12.38 -22.63 11.77
C LEU A 271 -11.70 -22.95 13.10
N ARG A 272 -11.12 -21.94 13.75
CA ARG A 272 -10.52 -22.04 15.09
C ARG A 272 -11.59 -21.75 16.15
N GLY A 273 -11.59 -22.55 17.23
CA GLY A 273 -12.49 -22.29 18.39
C GLY A 273 -13.76 -23.14 18.44
N LYS A 274 -14.02 -24.03 17.47
CA LYS A 274 -15.11 -25.03 17.59
C LYS A 274 -14.75 -26.29 18.40
N ASN A 275 -13.48 -26.42 18.83
CA ASN A 275 -13.01 -27.54 19.65
C ASN A 275 -12.08 -27.01 20.77
N ALA A 276 -12.65 -26.27 21.72
CA ALA A 276 -12.07 -26.03 23.04
C ALA A 276 -13.12 -26.31 24.11
#